data_dd43567acd5123c9a4ade90cb92234bb
#
_entry.id   dd43567acd5123c9a4ade90cb92234bb
#
_cell.length_a   1.000
_cell.length_b   1.000
_cell.length_c   1.000
_cell.angle_alpha   90.00
_cell.angle_beta   90.00
_cell.angle_gamma   90.00
#
_symmetry.space_group_name_H-M   'P 1'
#
loop_
_entity.id
_entity.type
_entity.pdbx_description
1 polymer ?
#
loop_
_entity_poly.entity_id
_entity_poly.type
_entity_poly.pdbx_seq_one_letter_code
_entity_poly.pdbx_strand_id
1 'polypeptide(L)'
;MRNLLIALVSVGMLSSRNVSGQGKPTSVRGVWQVIQVTMTGPSPRTISVPEPRPNLAFFTAKHYGHLQVTSEGPRPIPADMAKATAEELRAVWGPFSGEAGTYEMGSNSMTTRPVVAKNPAAMTSGAFTTYGIKLQGDTLWITEQRTHRGPIANPVTLKAVRVE
;
A
#
# COMPACT_ATOMS: atom_id res chain seq x y z
N MET A 1 25.65 -52.47 -57.98
CA MET A 1 26.09 -51.66 -56.79
C MET A 1 25.02 -50.62 -56.58
N ARG A 2 24.15 -50.81 -55.56
CA ARG A 2 22.98 -49.96 -55.28
C ARG A 2 23.29 -49.13 -54.04
N ASN A 3 23.43 -47.83 -54.22
CA ASN A 3 23.61 -46.87 -53.14
C ASN A 3 22.28 -46.60 -52.43
N LEU A 4 22.20 -46.93 -51.15
CA LEU A 4 21.05 -46.67 -50.30
C LEU A 4 21.29 -45.33 -49.61
N LEU A 5 20.51 -44.30 -49.95
CA LEU A 5 20.51 -43.01 -49.29
C LEU A 5 19.56 -43.09 -48.05
N ILE A 6 20.11 -42.98 -46.88
CA ILE A 6 19.34 -42.86 -45.62
C ILE A 6 19.08 -41.37 -45.37
N ALA A 7 17.79 -40.96 -45.45
CA ALA A 7 17.36 -39.64 -45.07
C ALA A 7 17.14 -39.59 -43.53
N LEU A 8 17.91 -38.79 -42.85
CA LEU A 8 17.70 -38.48 -41.43
C LEU A 8 16.57 -37.44 -41.29
N VAL A 9 15.45 -37.85 -40.74
CA VAL A 9 14.34 -36.94 -40.36
C VAL A 9 14.63 -36.48 -38.92
N SER A 10 15.06 -35.22 -38.76
CA SER A 10 15.17 -34.57 -37.44
C SER A 10 13.84 -34.07 -36.97
N VAL A 11 13.25 -34.77 -36.01
CA VAL A 11 12.03 -34.33 -35.28
C VAL A 11 12.43 -33.24 -34.30
N GLY A 12 12.12 -32.00 -34.67
CA GLY A 12 12.26 -30.86 -33.77
C GLY A 12 11.21 -30.92 -32.65
N MET A 13 11.65 -31.22 -31.41
CA MET A 13 10.80 -31.07 -30.22
C MET A 13 10.57 -29.57 -29.96
N LEU A 14 9.37 -29.10 -30.27
CA LEU A 14 8.86 -27.82 -29.78
C LEU A 14 8.60 -27.95 -28.28
N SER A 15 9.54 -27.47 -27.47
CA SER A 15 9.34 -27.31 -26.03
C SER A 15 8.32 -26.19 -25.81
N SER A 16 7.10 -26.56 -25.57
CA SER A 16 6.05 -25.64 -25.08
C SER A 16 6.50 -25.14 -23.69
N ARG A 17 6.97 -23.90 -23.63
CA ARG A 17 7.15 -23.22 -22.34
C ARG A 17 5.75 -23.05 -21.75
N ASN A 18 5.44 -23.86 -20.75
CA ASN A 18 4.32 -23.62 -19.86
C ASN A 18 4.55 -22.26 -19.21
N VAL A 19 3.85 -21.23 -19.68
CA VAL A 19 3.67 -20.00 -18.93
C VAL A 19 2.85 -20.39 -17.72
N SER A 20 3.54 -20.65 -16.62
CA SER A 20 2.90 -20.87 -15.32
C SER A 20 2.06 -19.63 -15.03
N GLY A 21 0.74 -19.77 -15.10
CA GLY A 21 -0.19 -18.74 -14.71
C GLY A 21 0.20 -18.29 -13.29
N GLN A 22 0.57 -17.02 -13.13
CA GLN A 22 0.85 -16.45 -11.82
C GLN A 22 -0.41 -16.66 -10.99
N GLY A 23 -0.34 -17.53 -10.00
CA GLY A 23 -1.42 -17.73 -9.03
C GLY A 23 -1.80 -16.39 -8.43
N LYS A 24 -3.11 -16.15 -8.25
CA LYS A 24 -3.61 -14.90 -7.66
C LYS A 24 -2.82 -14.59 -6.37
N PRO A 25 -2.33 -13.35 -6.20
CA PRO A 25 -1.59 -12.99 -5.00
C PRO A 25 -2.41 -13.30 -3.75
N THR A 26 -1.86 -14.12 -2.86
CA THR A 26 -2.50 -14.51 -1.59
C THR A 26 -1.93 -13.73 -0.41
N SER A 27 -1.05 -12.77 -0.66
CA SER A 27 -0.31 -12.03 0.35
C SER A 27 -0.43 -10.52 0.13
N VAL A 28 -0.51 -9.78 1.23
CA VAL A 28 -0.46 -8.31 1.23
C VAL A 28 0.93 -7.76 0.86
N ARG A 29 1.98 -8.60 0.85
CA ARG A 29 3.35 -8.17 0.51
C ARG A 29 3.42 -7.55 -0.87
N GLY A 30 4.19 -6.49 -1.00
CA GLY A 30 4.37 -5.74 -2.23
C GLY A 30 4.18 -4.25 -2.02
N VAL A 31 4.08 -3.51 -3.11
CA VAL A 31 3.86 -2.07 -3.12
C VAL A 31 2.45 -1.78 -3.62
N TRP A 32 1.78 -0.84 -2.96
CA TRP A 32 0.38 -0.54 -3.16
C TRP A 32 0.15 0.94 -3.32
N GLN A 33 -0.77 1.30 -4.19
CA GLN A 33 -1.25 2.68 -4.34
C GLN A 33 -2.71 2.77 -3.92
N VAL A 34 -3.02 3.67 -3.00
CA VAL A 34 -4.40 3.96 -2.59
C VAL A 34 -5.10 4.74 -3.70
N ILE A 35 -6.24 4.20 -4.15
CA ILE A 35 -7.06 4.78 -5.22
C ILE A 35 -8.41 5.29 -4.73
N GLN A 36 -8.82 4.90 -3.51
CA GLN A 36 -10.10 5.33 -2.94
C GLN A 36 -10.03 5.34 -1.41
N VAL A 37 -10.65 6.34 -0.83
CA VAL A 37 -10.82 6.51 0.62
C VAL A 37 -12.31 6.62 0.90
N THR A 38 -12.86 5.72 1.71
CA THR A 38 -14.26 5.76 2.16
C THR A 38 -14.29 6.07 3.64
N MET A 39 -14.97 7.13 4.01
CA MET A 39 -15.16 7.56 5.38
C MET A 39 -16.59 7.22 5.81
N THR A 40 -16.74 6.73 7.03
CA THR A 40 -18.04 6.51 7.69
C THR A 40 -18.27 7.58 8.76
N GLY A 41 -19.46 7.60 9.36
CA GLY A 41 -19.78 8.55 10.44
C GLY A 41 -20.84 9.56 10.04
N PRO A 42 -20.98 10.71 10.75
CA PRO A 42 -22.04 11.68 10.55
C PRO A 42 -22.09 12.32 9.15
N SER A 43 -20.95 12.33 8.46
CA SER A 43 -20.83 12.82 7.07
C SER A 43 -20.09 11.78 6.23
N PRO A 44 -20.75 10.64 5.92
CA PRO A 44 -20.10 9.58 5.15
C PRO A 44 -19.81 10.06 3.73
N ARG A 45 -18.61 9.76 3.24
CA ARG A 45 -18.21 10.12 1.88
C ARG A 45 -17.18 9.15 1.34
N THR A 46 -17.17 9.00 0.03
CA THR A 46 -16.13 8.28 -0.69
C THR A 46 -15.39 9.28 -1.57
N ILE A 47 -14.07 9.28 -1.45
CA ILE A 47 -13.19 10.13 -2.24
C ILE A 47 -12.35 9.19 -3.11
N SER A 48 -12.49 9.29 -4.43
CA SER A 48 -11.53 8.69 -5.33
C SER A 48 -10.27 9.55 -5.34
N VAL A 49 -9.14 8.93 -5.16
CA VAL A 49 -7.84 9.61 -5.19
C VAL A 49 -7.47 9.74 -6.66
N PRO A 50 -7.48 10.97 -7.23
CA PRO A 50 -7.06 11.14 -8.62
C PRO A 50 -5.57 10.87 -8.76
N GLU A 51 -5.16 10.28 -9.86
CA GLU A 51 -3.76 10.31 -10.25
C GLU A 51 -3.36 11.74 -10.62
N PRO A 52 -2.19 12.20 -10.23
CA PRO A 52 -1.17 11.56 -9.42
C PRO A 52 -1.10 12.13 -7.99
N ARG A 53 -2.01 11.78 -7.09
CA ARG A 53 -1.75 12.09 -5.67
C ARG A 53 -0.64 11.16 -5.16
N PRO A 54 0.52 11.68 -4.77
CA PRO A 54 1.61 10.85 -4.31
C PRO A 54 1.21 10.09 -3.05
N ASN A 55 1.04 8.79 -3.18
CA ASN A 55 0.86 7.89 -2.05
C ASN A 55 1.44 6.52 -2.38
N LEU A 56 2.07 5.91 -1.41
CA LEU A 56 2.53 4.52 -1.48
C LEU A 56 2.37 3.87 -0.12
N ALA A 57 1.94 2.62 -0.13
CA ALA A 57 2.05 1.72 1.01
C ALA A 57 2.86 0.50 0.58
N PHE A 58 3.68 -0.02 1.47
CA PHE A 58 4.48 -1.21 1.18
C PHE A 58 4.47 -2.15 2.37
N PHE A 59 4.48 -3.44 2.05
CA PHE A 59 4.54 -4.52 3.03
C PHE A 59 5.65 -5.50 2.65
N THR A 60 6.59 -5.69 3.55
CA THR A 60 7.62 -6.73 3.45
C THR A 60 7.18 -7.99 4.20
N ALA A 61 8.10 -8.84 4.61
CA ALA A 61 7.78 -10.01 5.44
C ALA A 61 7.29 -9.65 6.85
N LYS A 62 7.78 -8.54 7.42
CA LYS A 62 7.54 -8.15 8.82
C LYS A 62 7.27 -6.65 9.02
N HIS A 63 7.58 -5.83 8.02
CA HIS A 63 7.49 -4.38 8.13
C HIS A 63 6.52 -3.81 7.11
N TYR A 64 5.89 -2.72 7.50
CA TYR A 64 5.07 -1.90 6.63
C TYR A 64 5.56 -0.47 6.64
N GLY A 65 5.17 0.27 5.65
CA GLY A 65 5.25 1.71 5.65
C GLY A 65 4.20 2.29 4.71
N HIS A 66 3.77 3.50 5.00
CA HIS A 66 2.97 4.28 4.08
C HIS A 66 3.39 5.74 4.10
N LEU A 67 3.28 6.36 2.94
CA LEU A 67 3.55 7.78 2.72
C LEU A 67 2.45 8.33 1.83
N GLN A 68 1.92 9.50 2.16
CA GLN A 68 0.91 10.14 1.34
C GLN A 68 0.96 11.66 1.43
N VAL A 69 0.52 12.30 0.35
CA VAL A 69 0.24 13.74 0.31
C VAL A 69 -1.26 13.93 0.13
N THR A 70 -1.90 14.64 1.06
CA THR A 70 -3.37 14.80 1.10
C THR A 70 -3.85 16.09 0.45
N SER A 71 -2.94 17.02 0.08
CA SER A 71 -3.33 18.26 -0.61
C SER A 71 -3.87 17.98 -2.02
N GLU A 72 -4.80 18.80 -2.47
CA GLU A 72 -5.36 18.72 -3.83
C GLU A 72 -4.43 19.30 -4.90
N GLY A 73 -3.53 20.18 -4.51
CA GLY A 73 -2.55 20.82 -5.37
C GLY A 73 -1.11 20.65 -4.88
N PRO A 74 -0.16 21.21 -5.63
CA PRO A 74 1.24 21.25 -5.23
C PRO A 74 1.41 21.91 -3.87
N ARG A 75 2.28 21.35 -3.04
CA ARG A 75 2.67 22.01 -1.79
C ARG A 75 3.59 23.19 -2.07
N PRO A 76 3.51 24.30 -1.33
CA PRO A 76 4.41 25.43 -1.51
C PRO A 76 5.87 25.03 -1.24
N ILE A 77 6.78 25.71 -1.88
CA ILE A 77 8.22 25.54 -1.67
C ILE A 77 8.75 26.86 -1.11
N PRO A 78 9.02 26.96 0.22
CA PRO A 78 9.63 28.15 0.79
C PRO A 78 10.98 28.44 0.14
N ALA A 79 11.29 29.70 -0.08
CA ALA A 79 12.56 30.10 -0.66
C ALA A 79 13.77 29.69 0.22
N ASP A 80 13.60 29.69 1.53
CA ASP A 80 14.58 29.22 2.50
C ASP A 80 13.85 28.48 3.62
N MET A 81 14.00 27.15 3.64
CA MET A 81 13.37 26.30 4.68
C MET A 81 13.83 26.62 6.10
N ALA A 82 15.08 27.10 6.27
CA ALA A 82 15.60 27.44 7.59
C ALA A 82 15.00 28.73 8.15
N LYS A 83 14.45 29.58 7.30
CA LYS A 83 13.80 30.85 7.67
C LYS A 83 12.29 30.83 7.49
N ALA A 84 11.74 29.68 7.10
CA ALA A 84 10.30 29.53 6.85
C ALA A 84 9.50 29.80 8.13
N THR A 85 8.42 30.54 7.99
CA THR A 85 7.49 30.83 9.08
C THR A 85 6.74 29.54 9.51
N ALA A 86 6.14 29.57 10.69
CA ALA A 86 5.31 28.45 11.16
C ALA A 86 4.12 28.17 10.23
N GLU A 87 3.59 29.17 9.56
CA GLU A 87 2.50 29.03 8.58
C GLU A 87 3.00 28.35 7.31
N GLU A 88 4.12 28.78 6.74
CA GLU A 88 4.74 28.14 5.60
C GLU A 88 5.10 26.68 5.89
N LEU A 89 5.67 26.40 7.07
CA LEU A 89 5.98 25.03 7.49
C LEU A 89 4.70 24.16 7.63
N ARG A 90 3.59 24.71 8.15
CA ARG A 90 2.31 24.01 8.19
C ARG A 90 1.79 23.71 6.79
N ALA A 91 1.89 24.65 5.86
CA ALA A 91 1.46 24.45 4.48
C ALA A 91 2.27 23.37 3.76
N VAL A 92 3.59 23.31 4.03
CA VAL A 92 4.48 22.29 3.47
C VAL A 92 4.24 20.91 4.09
N TRP A 93 4.24 20.81 5.42
CA TRP A 93 4.25 19.55 6.14
C TRP A 93 2.87 19.07 6.59
N GLY A 94 1.89 19.98 6.71
CA GLY A 94 0.54 19.63 7.10
C GLY A 94 -0.07 18.52 6.22
N PRO A 95 -0.06 18.68 4.89
CA PRO A 95 -0.62 17.70 3.98
C PRO A 95 0.18 16.40 3.83
N PHE A 96 1.39 16.32 4.34
CA PHE A 96 2.17 15.08 4.32
C PHE A 96 1.76 14.18 5.49
N SER A 97 1.63 12.90 5.25
CA SER A 97 1.43 11.87 6.28
C SER A 97 2.32 10.68 5.98
N GLY A 98 2.82 10.04 7.03
CA GLY A 98 3.62 8.84 6.87
C GLY A 98 3.98 8.20 8.20
N GLU A 99 4.07 6.89 8.15
CA GLU A 99 4.59 6.06 9.23
C GLU A 99 5.14 4.75 8.68
N ALA A 100 6.00 4.12 9.47
CA ALA A 100 6.50 2.78 9.21
C ALA A 100 6.70 2.03 10.52
N GLY A 101 6.65 0.71 10.47
CA GLY A 101 6.81 -0.13 11.64
C GLY A 101 6.69 -1.61 11.32
N THR A 102 6.32 -2.39 12.31
CA THR A 102 6.05 -3.82 12.17
C THR A 102 4.56 -4.09 12.03
N TYR A 103 4.23 -5.23 11.45
CA TYR A 103 2.85 -5.69 11.40
C TYR A 103 2.73 -7.20 11.62
N GLU A 104 1.57 -7.60 12.09
CA GLU A 104 1.17 -8.99 12.28
C GLU A 104 -0.14 -9.24 11.52
N MET A 105 -0.22 -10.36 10.80
CA MET A 105 -1.43 -10.78 10.10
C MET A 105 -2.22 -11.78 10.93
N GLY A 106 -3.52 -11.51 11.10
CA GLY A 106 -4.52 -12.52 11.46
C GLY A 106 -5.16 -13.11 10.20
N SER A 107 -6.25 -13.87 10.37
CA SER A 107 -6.98 -14.49 9.25
C SER A 107 -7.56 -13.46 8.26
N ASN A 108 -8.21 -12.42 8.78
CA ASN A 108 -8.80 -11.32 8.02
C ASN A 108 -8.47 -9.95 8.64
N SER A 109 -7.39 -9.87 9.37
CA SER A 109 -6.97 -8.64 10.06
C SER A 109 -5.47 -8.44 9.97
N MET A 110 -5.08 -7.20 10.19
CA MET A 110 -3.68 -6.79 10.29
C MET A 110 -3.55 -5.85 11.48
N THR A 111 -2.58 -6.08 12.34
CA THR A 111 -2.24 -5.17 13.44
C THR A 111 -0.89 -4.54 13.18
N THR A 112 -0.87 -3.21 13.09
CA THR A 112 0.36 -2.43 12.88
C THR A 112 0.86 -1.85 14.21
N ARG A 113 2.19 -1.75 14.32
CA ARG A 113 2.90 -1.09 15.43
C ARG A 113 3.92 -0.12 14.85
N PRO A 114 3.60 1.19 14.82
CA PRO A 114 4.52 2.19 14.32
C PRO A 114 5.82 2.25 15.12
N VAL A 115 6.93 2.34 14.42
CA VAL A 115 8.28 2.57 14.97
C VAL A 115 8.72 4.00 14.68
N VAL A 116 8.34 4.52 13.50
CA VAL A 116 8.56 5.90 13.10
C VAL A 116 7.29 6.43 12.45
N ALA A 117 6.86 7.62 12.84
CA ALA A 117 5.67 8.28 12.29
C ALA A 117 5.82 9.80 12.32
N LYS A 118 5.17 10.48 11.37
CA LYS A 118 5.02 11.93 11.42
C LYS A 118 4.28 12.38 12.68
N ASN A 119 3.24 11.64 13.07
CA ASN A 119 2.51 11.90 14.32
C ASN A 119 3.21 11.21 15.49
N PRO A 120 3.85 11.95 16.43
CA PRO A 120 4.55 11.34 17.56
C PRO A 120 3.64 10.52 18.48
N ALA A 121 2.35 10.82 18.54
CA ALA A 121 1.39 10.04 19.34
C ALA A 121 1.23 8.58 18.85
N ALA A 122 1.54 8.30 17.58
CA ALA A 122 1.54 6.95 17.04
C ALA A 122 2.73 6.11 17.52
N MET A 123 3.78 6.74 18.05
CA MET A 123 5.01 6.09 18.54
C MET A 123 5.02 5.90 20.06
N THR A 124 3.92 6.15 20.76
CA THR A 124 3.85 5.94 22.22
C THR A 124 3.91 4.45 22.55
N SER A 125 4.44 4.12 23.73
CA SER A 125 4.55 2.73 24.18
C SER A 125 3.19 2.02 24.12
N GLY A 126 3.16 0.84 23.51
CA GLY A 126 1.94 0.04 23.36
C GLY A 126 0.99 0.52 22.27
N ALA A 127 1.33 1.57 21.51
CA ALA A 127 0.50 2.01 20.40
C ALA A 127 0.36 0.94 19.29
N PHE A 128 -0.85 0.71 18.84
CA PHE A 128 -1.16 -0.15 17.70
C PHE A 128 -2.45 0.29 17.02
N THR A 129 -2.62 -0.13 15.78
CA THR A 129 -3.90 -0.06 15.07
C THR A 129 -4.19 -1.42 14.45
N THR A 130 -5.42 -1.92 14.63
CA THR A 130 -5.91 -3.12 13.97
C THR A 130 -6.85 -2.75 12.83
N TYR A 131 -6.64 -3.37 11.70
CA TYR A 131 -7.41 -3.20 10.47
C TYR A 131 -8.07 -4.51 10.07
N GLY A 132 -9.27 -4.45 9.52
CA GLY A 132 -9.87 -5.51 8.72
C GLY A 132 -9.25 -5.50 7.33
N ILE A 133 -8.90 -6.68 6.81
CA ILE A 133 -8.23 -6.83 5.52
C ILE A 133 -9.08 -7.68 4.59
N LYS A 134 -9.27 -7.21 3.36
CA LYS A 134 -9.80 -7.99 2.24
C LYS A 134 -8.85 -7.87 1.06
N LEU A 135 -8.34 -8.99 0.58
CA LEU A 135 -7.48 -9.07 -0.59
C LEU A 135 -8.21 -9.84 -1.70
N GLN A 136 -8.30 -9.25 -2.89
CA GLN A 136 -8.92 -9.88 -4.05
C GLN A 136 -8.11 -9.56 -5.31
N GLY A 137 -7.31 -10.50 -5.77
CA GLY A 137 -6.34 -10.25 -6.83
C GLY A 137 -5.38 -9.13 -6.42
N ASP A 138 -5.18 -8.18 -7.29
CA ASP A 138 -4.33 -7.02 -7.05
C ASP A 138 -5.06 -5.83 -6.38
N THR A 139 -6.16 -6.12 -5.69
CA THR A 139 -6.90 -5.10 -4.94
C THR A 139 -6.94 -5.45 -3.47
N LEU A 140 -6.55 -4.48 -2.63
CA LEU A 140 -6.51 -4.57 -1.18
C LEU A 140 -7.44 -3.53 -0.56
N TRP A 141 -8.33 -3.96 0.32
CA TRP A 141 -9.11 -3.09 1.20
C TRP A 141 -8.58 -3.19 2.62
N ILE A 142 -8.35 -2.05 3.24
CA ILE A 142 -7.84 -1.89 4.60
C ILE A 142 -8.84 -1.02 5.35
N THR A 143 -9.54 -1.60 6.32
CA THR A 143 -10.57 -0.88 7.10
C THR A 143 -10.12 -0.76 8.55
N GLU A 144 -10.02 0.44 9.06
CA GLU A 144 -9.73 0.69 10.47
C GLU A 144 -10.77 0.02 11.38
N GLN A 145 -10.33 -0.62 12.47
CA GLN A 145 -11.22 -1.27 13.42
C GLN A 145 -11.05 -0.74 14.85
N ARG A 146 -9.80 -0.73 15.31
CA ARG A 146 -9.47 -0.29 16.67
C ARG A 146 -8.04 0.19 16.80
N THR A 147 -7.79 0.98 17.84
CA THR A 147 -6.45 1.33 18.31
C THR A 147 -6.25 0.82 19.73
N HIS A 148 -5.07 1.06 20.30
CA HIS A 148 -4.82 0.83 21.73
C HIS A 148 -5.77 1.61 22.65
N ARG A 149 -6.46 2.65 22.14
CA ARG A 149 -7.46 3.45 22.88
C ARG A 149 -8.89 2.89 22.77
N GLY A 150 -9.11 1.84 21.99
CA GLY A 150 -10.42 1.22 21.80
C GLY A 150 -10.89 1.18 20.35
N PRO A 151 -12.13 0.81 20.11
CA PRO A 151 -12.75 0.78 18.78
C PRO A 151 -12.78 2.17 18.12
N ILE A 152 -12.64 2.19 16.79
CA ILE A 152 -12.75 3.42 16.00
C ILE A 152 -14.21 3.64 15.66
N ALA A 153 -14.80 4.74 16.14
CA ALA A 153 -16.23 5.04 15.95
C ALA A 153 -16.58 5.34 14.48
N ASN A 154 -15.69 5.98 13.75
CA ASN A 154 -15.87 6.35 12.34
C ASN A 154 -14.74 5.76 11.50
N PRO A 155 -14.75 4.46 11.22
CA PRO A 155 -13.66 3.81 10.50
C PRO A 155 -13.52 4.33 9.08
N VAL A 156 -12.27 4.42 8.63
CA VAL A 156 -11.90 4.71 7.25
C VAL A 156 -11.53 3.42 6.55
N THR A 157 -12.02 3.25 5.33
CA THR A 157 -11.62 2.16 4.43
C THR A 157 -10.80 2.72 3.29
N LEU A 158 -9.60 2.19 3.14
CA LEU A 158 -8.73 2.44 2.00
C LEU A 158 -8.90 1.30 0.99
N LYS A 159 -9.04 1.66 -0.29
CA LYS A 159 -8.92 0.71 -1.41
C LYS A 159 -7.63 1.00 -2.14
N ALA A 160 -6.78 0.01 -2.25
CA ALA A 160 -5.48 0.12 -2.90
C ALA A 160 -5.34 -0.91 -4.03
N VAL A 161 -4.54 -0.58 -5.03
CA VAL A 161 -4.12 -1.49 -6.11
C VAL A 161 -2.65 -1.78 -5.97
N ARG A 162 -2.26 -2.99 -6.34
CA ARG A 162 -0.86 -3.41 -6.34
C ARG A 162 -0.14 -2.74 -7.51
N VAL A 163 1.06 -2.22 -7.25
CA VAL A 163 1.95 -1.65 -8.27
C VAL A 163 3.25 -2.47 -8.41
N GLU A 164 3.57 -3.28 -7.38
CA GLU A 164 4.65 -4.29 -7.39
C GLU A 164 4.31 -5.48 -6.50
#